data_5497f53913193c703fa59a8d6d3fb2cd
#
_entry.id   5497f53913193c703fa59a8d6d3fb2cd
#
_cell.length_a   1.000
_cell.length_b   1.000
_cell.length_c   1.000
_cell.angle_alpha   90.00
_cell.angle_beta   90.00
_cell.angle_gamma   90.00
#
_symmetry.space_group_name_H-M   'P 1'
#
loop_
_entity.id
_entity.type
_entity.pdbx_description
1 polymer ?
#
loop_
_entity_poly.entity_id
_entity_poly.type
_entity_poly.pdbx_seq_one_letter_code
_entity_poly.pdbx_strand_id
1 'polypeptide(L)'
;VDGVEILPDQMMHGTPHPSEETLAEWDRLCRGYGIKPVIADVFLNTNLYDNRTLTKKECVSLLIEEIKLAHRLGMNMIRLVSMTPAFVLEPLLPYCEKYDMKMALEIHAGLSFDKQKTKDYIAEMKRLHSPYIGLVIDTGIFCKREPRVMENYCRALGTGEEPIAVVQKLYEQGGDGRSIYGEDGAFIPALAAVLKSGADHMYAHFADGYENEPLSVLDDLMPYIFHIHFKLFEMTENGEYSVDYQEILKYLHDHDYDGYVATEYEGNRWTIPGQPMAEKEQVIAHQKYIRDCLKEIQG
;
A
#
# COMPACT_ATOMS: atom_id res chain seq x y z
N VAL A 1 1.26 -17.44 -9.05
CA VAL A 1 1.26 -16.80 -7.73
C VAL A 1 1.54 -17.82 -6.65
N ASP A 2 2.32 -17.45 -5.65
CA ASP A 2 2.70 -18.37 -4.57
C ASP A 2 1.78 -18.21 -3.36
N GLY A 3 1.23 -17.01 -3.18
CA GLY A 3 0.31 -16.68 -2.11
C GLY A 3 -0.72 -15.63 -2.52
N VAL A 4 -1.69 -15.43 -1.65
CA VAL A 4 -2.75 -14.45 -1.83
C VAL A 4 -2.92 -13.62 -0.57
N GLU A 5 -3.11 -12.34 -0.77
CA GLU A 5 -3.58 -11.35 0.18
C GLU A 5 -5.01 -10.97 -0.19
N ILE A 6 -5.88 -10.83 0.78
CA ILE A 6 -7.30 -10.51 0.54
C ILE A 6 -7.81 -9.45 1.50
N LEU A 7 -8.89 -8.79 1.10
CA LEU A 7 -9.69 -7.91 1.94
C LEU A 7 -10.98 -8.64 2.34
N PRO A 8 -11.02 -9.33 3.48
CA PRO A 8 -12.17 -10.18 3.84
C PRO A 8 -13.50 -9.40 3.89
N ASP A 9 -13.49 -8.17 4.38
CA ASP A 9 -14.69 -7.31 4.47
C ASP A 9 -15.30 -6.94 3.11
N GLN A 10 -14.49 -6.94 2.04
CA GLN A 10 -14.93 -6.66 0.67
C GLN A 10 -15.17 -7.93 -0.15
N MET A 11 -14.52 -9.02 0.20
CA MET A 11 -14.51 -10.25 -0.61
C MET A 11 -15.37 -11.39 -0.01
N MET A 12 -15.66 -11.36 1.29
CA MET A 12 -16.40 -12.40 1.99
C MET A 12 -17.64 -11.85 2.66
N HIS A 13 -18.80 -12.33 2.23
CA HIS A 13 -20.05 -11.93 2.85
C HIS A 13 -20.12 -12.39 4.32
N GLY A 14 -20.52 -11.46 5.20
CA GLY A 14 -20.68 -11.71 6.63
C GLY A 14 -19.45 -11.53 7.50
N THR A 15 -18.32 -11.02 6.94
CA THR A 15 -17.11 -10.68 7.70
C THR A 15 -17.44 -9.76 8.89
N PRO A 16 -16.86 -9.98 10.10
CA PRO A 16 -15.83 -10.99 10.44
C PRO A 16 -16.38 -12.38 10.81
N HIS A 17 -17.65 -12.66 10.55
CA HIS A 17 -18.33 -13.93 10.87
C HIS A 17 -18.98 -14.53 9.60
N PRO A 18 -18.20 -14.90 8.56
CA PRO A 18 -18.73 -15.51 7.36
C PRO A 18 -19.39 -16.87 7.67
N SER A 19 -20.33 -17.30 6.81
CA SER A 19 -21.00 -18.59 6.96
C SER A 19 -20.03 -19.76 6.77
N GLU A 20 -20.39 -20.92 7.31
CA GLU A 20 -19.62 -22.16 7.11
C GLU A 20 -19.53 -22.54 5.62
N GLU A 21 -20.55 -22.19 4.81
CA GLU A 21 -20.55 -22.39 3.37
C GLU A 21 -19.46 -21.52 2.70
N THR A 22 -19.37 -20.24 3.07
CA THR A 22 -18.33 -19.32 2.60
C THR A 22 -16.92 -19.81 2.96
N LEU A 23 -16.75 -20.27 4.21
CA LEU A 23 -15.47 -20.79 4.69
C LEU A 23 -15.09 -22.11 3.99
N ALA A 24 -16.05 -22.99 3.74
CA ALA A 24 -15.81 -24.23 2.99
C ALA A 24 -15.44 -23.96 1.52
N GLU A 25 -16.06 -22.98 0.89
CA GLU A 25 -15.70 -22.56 -0.47
C GLU A 25 -14.30 -21.95 -0.53
N TRP A 26 -13.92 -21.11 0.44
CA TRP A 26 -12.54 -20.60 0.58
C TRP A 26 -11.53 -21.76 0.66
N ASP A 27 -11.77 -22.72 1.56
CA ASP A 27 -10.89 -23.88 1.73
C ASP A 27 -10.81 -24.72 0.44
N ARG A 28 -11.92 -24.85 -0.28
CA ARG A 28 -11.97 -25.58 -1.57
C ARG A 28 -11.14 -24.88 -2.64
N LEU A 29 -11.28 -23.56 -2.75
CA LEU A 29 -10.53 -22.76 -3.74
C LEU A 29 -9.03 -22.78 -3.44
N CYS A 30 -8.61 -22.53 -2.21
CA CYS A 30 -7.20 -22.56 -1.85
C CYS A 30 -6.56 -23.92 -2.14
N ARG A 31 -7.20 -25.04 -1.74
CA ARG A 31 -6.72 -26.38 -2.06
C ARG A 31 -6.76 -26.71 -3.54
N GLY A 32 -7.84 -26.33 -4.22
CA GLY A 32 -8.03 -26.65 -5.64
C GLY A 32 -7.04 -25.98 -6.57
N TYR A 33 -6.58 -24.78 -6.22
CA TYR A 33 -5.60 -24.03 -7.00
C TYR A 33 -4.19 -24.03 -6.40
N GLY A 34 -3.98 -24.68 -5.24
CA GLY A 34 -2.67 -24.72 -4.56
C GLY A 34 -2.21 -23.34 -4.10
N ILE A 35 -3.14 -22.43 -3.75
CA ILE A 35 -2.84 -21.06 -3.33
C ILE A 35 -2.69 -21.03 -1.82
N LYS A 36 -1.61 -20.41 -1.34
CA LYS A 36 -1.35 -20.20 0.08
C LYS A 36 -1.99 -18.88 0.53
N PRO A 37 -2.91 -18.88 1.51
CA PRO A 37 -3.33 -17.66 2.20
C PRO A 37 -2.13 -17.04 2.95
N VAL A 38 -1.91 -15.74 2.80
CA VAL A 38 -0.76 -15.06 3.42
C VAL A 38 -1.23 -13.97 4.38
N ILE A 39 -2.02 -13.01 3.89
CA ILE A 39 -2.40 -11.81 4.63
C ILE A 39 -3.89 -11.53 4.49
N ALA A 40 -4.51 -11.08 5.58
CA ALA A 40 -5.81 -10.43 5.57
C ALA A 40 -5.64 -8.92 5.79
N ASP A 41 -6.16 -8.13 4.89
CA ASP A 41 -6.24 -6.68 5.03
C ASP A 41 -7.41 -6.31 5.93
N VAL A 42 -7.14 -5.47 6.92
CA VAL A 42 -8.11 -5.13 7.95
C VAL A 42 -8.28 -3.62 8.05
N PHE A 43 -9.51 -3.17 7.85
CA PHE A 43 -9.90 -1.78 8.01
C PHE A 43 -10.52 -1.52 9.37
N LEU A 44 -9.92 -0.60 10.13
CA LEU A 44 -10.53 -0.11 11.36
C LEU A 44 -11.29 1.19 11.09
N ASN A 45 -12.57 1.08 10.81
CA ASN A 45 -13.43 2.25 10.65
C ASN A 45 -13.93 2.75 12.02
N THR A 46 -13.25 3.74 12.59
CA THR A 46 -13.63 4.34 13.89
C THR A 46 -14.94 5.12 13.83
N ASN A 47 -15.41 5.48 12.64
CA ASN A 47 -16.65 6.22 12.39
C ASN A 47 -17.76 5.32 11.81
N LEU A 48 -17.82 4.07 12.26
CA LEU A 48 -18.79 3.09 11.80
C LEU A 48 -20.25 3.53 12.02
N TYR A 49 -20.50 4.41 12.99
CA TYR A 49 -21.81 4.96 13.31
C TYR A 49 -21.87 6.46 13.01
N ASP A 50 -22.98 6.93 12.45
CA ASP A 50 -23.17 8.35 12.10
C ASP A 50 -23.17 9.30 13.29
N ASN A 51 -23.51 8.82 14.49
CA ASN A 51 -23.73 9.64 15.67
C ASN A 51 -22.62 9.56 16.73
N ARG A 52 -21.59 8.72 16.51
CA ARG A 52 -20.47 8.57 17.42
C ARG A 52 -19.26 7.89 16.78
N THR A 53 -18.10 8.11 17.33
CA THR A 53 -16.89 7.30 17.06
C THR A 53 -16.89 6.04 17.96
N LEU A 54 -16.18 5.02 17.50
CA LEU A 54 -15.90 3.82 18.31
C LEU A 54 -15.00 4.17 19.51
N THR A 55 -15.30 3.57 20.63
CA THR A 55 -14.41 3.59 21.80
C THR A 55 -13.16 2.74 21.52
N LYS A 56 -12.05 3.01 22.25
CA LYS A 56 -10.84 2.18 22.17
C LYS A 56 -11.12 0.70 22.38
N LYS A 57 -12.02 0.36 23.32
CA LYS A 57 -12.39 -1.03 23.59
C LYS A 57 -13.11 -1.68 22.41
N GLU A 58 -14.00 -0.95 21.75
CA GLU A 58 -14.70 -1.45 20.56
C GLU A 58 -13.74 -1.67 19.40
N CYS A 59 -12.81 -0.73 19.17
CA CYS A 59 -11.76 -0.88 18.16
C CYS A 59 -10.93 -2.16 18.36
N VAL A 60 -10.48 -2.40 19.60
CA VAL A 60 -9.72 -3.60 19.96
C VAL A 60 -10.59 -4.85 19.77
N SER A 61 -11.86 -4.82 20.18
CA SER A 61 -12.76 -5.97 20.03
C SER A 61 -13.01 -6.33 18.57
N LEU A 62 -13.16 -5.36 17.67
CA LEU A 62 -13.29 -5.60 16.23
C LEU A 62 -12.03 -6.27 15.67
N LEU A 63 -10.86 -5.74 15.97
CA LEU A 63 -9.59 -6.31 15.48
C LEU A 63 -9.32 -7.71 16.03
N ILE A 64 -9.80 -8.05 17.24
CA ILE A 64 -9.73 -9.42 17.76
C ILE A 64 -10.53 -10.39 16.88
N GLU A 65 -11.72 -10.00 16.44
CA GLU A 65 -12.53 -10.85 15.54
C GLU A 65 -11.88 -11.00 14.16
N GLU A 66 -11.24 -9.95 13.65
CA GLU A 66 -10.47 -10.03 12.40
C GLU A 66 -9.23 -10.95 12.52
N ILE A 67 -8.51 -10.90 13.64
CA ILE A 67 -7.41 -11.86 13.94
C ILE A 67 -7.92 -13.30 13.93
N LYS A 68 -9.08 -13.56 14.56
CA LYS A 68 -9.67 -14.91 14.58
C LYS A 68 -10.08 -15.38 13.19
N LEU A 69 -10.67 -14.48 12.39
CA LEU A 69 -11.05 -14.79 11.01
C LEU A 69 -9.81 -15.08 10.17
N ALA A 70 -8.79 -14.22 10.19
CA ALA A 70 -7.56 -14.41 9.46
C ALA A 70 -6.89 -15.77 9.80
N HIS A 71 -6.85 -16.12 11.09
CA HIS A 71 -6.37 -17.43 11.54
C HIS A 71 -7.23 -18.58 10.98
N ARG A 72 -8.58 -18.45 10.99
CA ARG A 72 -9.49 -19.47 10.41
C ARG A 72 -9.31 -19.63 8.90
N LEU A 73 -8.94 -18.55 8.20
CA LEU A 73 -8.65 -18.55 6.76
C LEU A 73 -7.25 -19.13 6.43
N GLY A 74 -6.45 -19.47 7.44
CA GLY A 74 -5.11 -20.05 7.27
C GLY A 74 -4.01 -19.02 7.05
N MET A 75 -4.26 -17.75 7.37
CA MET A 75 -3.30 -16.66 7.30
C MET A 75 -2.52 -16.55 8.61
N ASN A 76 -1.31 -15.99 8.55
CA ASN A 76 -0.47 -15.74 9.72
C ASN A 76 -0.14 -14.25 9.91
N MET A 77 -0.76 -13.39 9.12
CA MET A 77 -0.59 -11.93 9.23
C MET A 77 -1.89 -11.20 8.92
N ILE A 78 -2.14 -10.13 9.65
CA ILE A 78 -3.10 -9.07 9.28
C ILE A 78 -2.34 -7.82 8.89
N ARG A 79 -2.72 -7.18 7.78
CA ARG A 79 -2.29 -5.85 7.44
C ARG A 79 -3.28 -4.85 8.04
N LEU A 80 -2.79 -4.01 8.92
CA LEU A 80 -3.54 -2.88 9.45
C LEU A 80 -3.45 -1.75 8.41
N VAL A 81 -4.57 -1.38 7.84
CA VAL A 81 -4.63 -0.28 6.88
C VAL A 81 -4.22 1.01 7.58
N SER A 82 -3.53 1.87 6.84
CA SER A 82 -3.02 3.17 7.29
C SER A 82 -4.03 3.93 8.12
N MET A 83 -3.55 4.72 9.04
CA MET A 83 -4.32 5.44 10.07
C MET A 83 -4.86 4.56 11.21
N THR A 84 -4.63 3.26 11.24
CA THR A 84 -4.91 2.45 12.44
C THR A 84 -4.10 3.00 13.61
N PRO A 85 -4.75 3.41 14.71
CA PRO A 85 -4.05 4.11 15.78
C PRO A 85 -3.21 3.17 16.63
N ALA A 86 -2.02 3.62 17.06
CA ALA A 86 -1.04 2.83 17.82
C ALA A 86 -1.58 2.22 19.11
N PHE A 87 -2.62 2.79 19.74
CA PHE A 87 -3.19 2.28 21.00
C PHE A 87 -3.76 0.85 20.89
N VAL A 88 -3.98 0.33 19.67
CA VAL A 88 -4.49 -1.03 19.49
C VAL A 88 -3.40 -2.09 19.68
N LEU A 89 -2.12 -1.74 19.53
CA LEU A 89 -1.01 -2.69 19.47
C LEU A 89 -0.89 -3.52 20.77
N GLU A 90 -0.72 -2.85 21.90
CA GLU A 90 -0.51 -3.53 23.18
C GLU A 90 -1.69 -4.43 23.59
N PRO A 91 -2.98 -3.99 23.50
CA PRO A 91 -4.11 -4.85 23.81
C PRO A 91 -4.29 -6.04 22.87
N LEU A 92 -3.80 -5.98 21.63
CA LEU A 92 -3.92 -7.09 20.66
C LEU A 92 -2.83 -8.14 20.81
N LEU A 93 -1.67 -7.82 21.41
CA LEU A 93 -0.55 -8.74 21.53
C LEU A 93 -0.92 -10.12 22.09
N PRO A 94 -1.69 -10.26 23.18
CA PRO A 94 -2.07 -11.57 23.69
C PRO A 94 -2.84 -12.43 22.69
N TYR A 95 -3.54 -11.80 21.75
CA TYR A 95 -4.27 -12.50 20.68
C TYR A 95 -3.34 -12.84 19.53
N CYS A 96 -2.42 -11.96 19.18
CA CYS A 96 -1.38 -12.24 18.20
C CYS A 96 -0.52 -13.44 18.64
N GLU A 97 -0.08 -13.48 19.87
CA GLU A 97 0.64 -14.61 20.46
C GLU A 97 -0.18 -15.90 20.44
N LYS A 98 -1.46 -15.82 20.87
CA LYS A 98 -2.36 -16.99 20.95
C LYS A 98 -2.61 -17.62 19.59
N TYR A 99 -2.74 -16.83 18.53
CA TYR A 99 -3.09 -17.29 17.20
C TYR A 99 -1.90 -17.35 16.24
N ASP A 100 -0.67 -17.11 16.74
CA ASP A 100 0.55 -16.97 15.95
C ASP A 100 0.35 -16.03 14.75
N MET A 101 -0.21 -14.85 15.04
CA MET A 101 -0.67 -13.87 14.06
C MET A 101 0.18 -12.60 14.14
N LYS A 102 0.89 -12.27 13.08
CA LYS A 102 1.56 -10.99 12.93
C LYS A 102 0.56 -9.89 12.63
N MET A 103 0.81 -8.67 13.10
CA MET A 103 0.10 -7.47 12.69
C MET A 103 1.09 -6.44 12.20
N ALA A 104 0.83 -5.88 11.04
CA ALA A 104 1.72 -4.93 10.39
C ALA A 104 0.94 -3.72 9.86
N LEU A 105 1.43 -2.49 10.16
CA LEU A 105 0.86 -1.27 9.59
C LEU A 105 1.41 -1.05 8.19
N GLU A 106 0.52 -0.76 7.27
CA GLU A 106 0.93 -0.31 5.94
C GLU A 106 1.43 1.14 5.97
N ILE A 107 2.60 1.34 5.38
CA ILE A 107 3.19 2.65 5.11
C ILE A 107 3.08 2.89 3.60
N HIS A 108 2.23 3.83 3.21
CA HIS A 108 2.00 4.20 1.81
C HIS A 108 2.09 5.71 1.59
N ALA A 109 2.11 6.16 0.34
CA ALA A 109 2.12 7.57 -0.02
C ALA A 109 0.95 8.34 0.62
N GLY A 110 1.20 9.55 1.09
CA GLY A 110 0.26 10.36 1.86
C GLY A 110 0.24 10.06 3.36
N LEU A 111 0.69 8.88 3.79
CA LEU A 111 0.80 8.45 5.19
C LEU A 111 2.17 7.82 5.48
N SER A 112 3.21 8.35 4.86
CA SER A 112 4.58 7.89 4.98
C SER A 112 5.26 8.31 6.30
N PHE A 113 6.57 8.18 6.35
CA PHE A 113 7.37 8.29 7.57
C PHE A 113 7.39 9.70 8.22
N ASP A 114 7.05 10.74 7.48
CA ASP A 114 6.97 12.12 7.99
C ASP A 114 5.72 12.39 8.84
N LYS A 115 4.68 11.57 8.69
CA LYS A 115 3.38 11.77 9.36
C LYS A 115 3.40 11.35 10.83
N GLN A 116 2.77 12.16 11.68
CA GLN A 116 2.79 11.93 13.13
C GLN A 116 2.19 10.57 13.52
N LYS A 117 1.11 10.14 12.89
CA LYS A 117 0.48 8.83 13.18
C LYS A 117 1.40 7.66 12.88
N THR A 118 2.15 7.72 11.79
CA THR A 118 3.16 6.73 11.43
C THR A 118 4.30 6.72 12.44
N LYS A 119 4.78 7.88 12.84
CA LYS A 119 5.80 8.02 13.91
C LYS A 119 5.32 7.45 15.25
N ASP A 120 4.07 7.72 15.63
CA ASP A 120 3.49 7.21 16.88
C ASP A 120 3.40 5.67 16.83
N TYR A 121 3.00 5.08 15.69
CA TYR A 121 2.95 3.63 15.53
C TYR A 121 4.35 3.01 15.62
N ILE A 122 5.32 3.55 14.90
CA ILE A 122 6.71 3.06 14.92
C ILE A 122 7.31 3.17 16.32
N ALA A 123 7.05 4.28 17.03
CA ALA A 123 7.51 4.44 18.41
C ALA A 123 6.92 3.38 19.35
N GLU A 124 5.62 3.10 19.22
CA GLU A 124 4.94 2.09 20.03
C GLU A 124 5.39 0.66 19.65
N MET A 125 5.56 0.36 18.37
CA MET A 125 6.13 -0.89 17.88
C MET A 125 7.51 -1.14 18.49
N LYS A 126 8.41 -0.15 18.44
CA LYS A 126 9.75 -0.22 19.03
C LYS A 126 9.70 -0.36 20.55
N ARG A 127 8.77 0.32 21.24
CA ARG A 127 8.55 0.19 22.68
C ARG A 127 8.15 -1.22 23.10
N LEU A 128 7.20 -1.81 22.37
CA LEU A 128 6.68 -3.15 22.69
C LEU A 128 7.66 -4.26 22.31
N HIS A 129 8.54 -4.02 21.36
CA HIS A 129 9.60 -4.93 20.93
C HIS A 129 9.13 -6.38 20.76
N SER A 130 8.02 -6.57 20.06
CA SER A 130 7.39 -7.88 19.86
C SER A 130 7.63 -8.39 18.44
N PRO A 131 7.89 -9.71 18.24
CA PRO A 131 8.01 -10.29 16.90
C PRO A 131 6.67 -10.32 16.12
N TYR A 132 5.58 -9.97 16.76
CA TYR A 132 4.24 -9.94 16.16
C TYR A 132 3.82 -8.56 15.66
N ILE A 133 4.66 -7.52 15.84
CA ILE A 133 4.33 -6.15 15.39
C ILE A 133 5.35 -5.72 14.36
N GLY A 134 4.89 -5.30 13.18
CA GLY A 134 5.76 -4.85 12.11
C GLY A 134 5.10 -3.87 11.14
N LEU A 135 5.67 -3.82 9.94
CA LEU A 135 5.31 -2.90 8.88
C LEU A 135 5.07 -3.67 7.58
N VAL A 136 4.15 -3.16 6.78
CA VAL A 136 4.03 -3.43 5.35
C VAL A 136 4.49 -2.17 4.62
N ILE A 137 5.42 -2.28 3.70
CA ILE A 137 5.91 -1.13 2.93
C ILE A 137 5.29 -1.19 1.54
N ASP A 138 4.53 -0.14 1.20
CA ASP A 138 4.02 0.08 -0.13
C ASP A 138 5.06 0.86 -0.95
N THR A 139 5.54 0.27 -2.04
CA THR A 139 6.59 0.89 -2.87
C THR A 139 6.12 2.13 -3.64
N GLY A 140 4.84 2.49 -3.57
CA GLY A 140 4.33 3.77 -4.05
C GLY A 140 4.95 5.01 -3.36
N ILE A 141 5.64 4.83 -2.22
CA ILE A 141 6.44 5.89 -1.58
C ILE A 141 7.80 6.12 -2.24
N PHE A 142 8.19 5.30 -3.23
CA PHE A 142 9.47 5.36 -3.95
C PHE A 142 9.29 5.68 -5.43
N CYS A 143 8.25 6.44 -5.79
CA CYS A 143 8.00 6.85 -7.17
C CYS A 143 9.09 7.80 -7.66
N LYS A 144 9.87 7.38 -8.66
CA LYS A 144 10.89 8.23 -9.33
C LYS A 144 10.26 9.26 -10.26
N ARG A 145 8.97 9.11 -10.58
CA ARG A 145 8.14 10.01 -11.41
C ARG A 145 6.67 9.71 -11.17
N GLU A 146 5.81 10.65 -11.53
CA GLU A 146 4.37 10.40 -11.48
C GLU A 146 3.94 9.26 -12.40
N PRO A 147 2.87 8.51 -12.03
CA PRO A 147 2.30 7.52 -12.92
C PRO A 147 1.74 8.15 -14.21
N ARG A 148 2.28 7.72 -15.35
CA ARG A 148 1.85 8.20 -16.66
C ARG A 148 0.35 7.94 -16.93
N VAL A 149 -0.20 6.87 -16.36
CA VAL A 149 -1.63 6.55 -16.44
C VAL A 149 -2.48 7.63 -15.77
N MET A 150 -2.03 8.20 -14.64
CA MET A 150 -2.68 9.31 -13.96
C MET A 150 -2.60 10.61 -14.80
N GLU A 151 -1.42 10.93 -15.32
CA GLU A 151 -1.28 12.09 -16.22
C GLU A 151 -2.19 11.97 -17.44
N ASN A 152 -2.25 10.79 -18.09
CA ASN A 152 -3.10 10.55 -19.24
C ASN A 152 -4.59 10.65 -18.91
N TYR A 153 -4.99 10.15 -17.74
CA TYR A 153 -6.35 10.33 -17.24
C TYR A 153 -6.69 11.83 -17.06
N CYS A 154 -5.81 12.60 -16.45
CA CYS A 154 -6.00 14.03 -16.24
C CYS A 154 -6.04 14.80 -17.57
N ARG A 155 -5.17 14.45 -18.54
CA ARG A 155 -5.24 15.02 -19.91
C ARG A 155 -6.59 14.75 -20.57
N ALA A 156 -7.11 13.54 -20.41
CA ALA A 156 -8.43 13.19 -20.96
C ALA A 156 -9.59 13.98 -20.30
N LEU A 157 -9.39 14.46 -19.08
CA LEU A 157 -10.33 15.34 -18.35
C LEU A 157 -10.10 16.84 -18.61
N GLY A 158 -9.10 17.20 -19.42
CA GLY A 158 -8.86 18.57 -19.84
C GLY A 158 -7.74 19.31 -19.10
N THR A 159 -6.88 18.58 -18.37
CA THR A 159 -5.65 19.17 -17.78
C THR A 159 -4.70 19.61 -18.89
N GLY A 160 -4.15 20.82 -18.76
CA GLY A 160 -3.14 21.36 -19.68
C GLY A 160 -1.76 20.70 -19.49
N GLU A 161 -0.90 20.82 -20.51
CA GLU A 161 0.47 20.28 -20.42
C GLU A 161 1.39 21.09 -19.49
N GLU A 162 1.08 22.38 -19.27
CA GLU A 162 1.95 23.24 -18.44
C GLU A 162 2.01 22.80 -16.97
N PRO A 163 0.88 22.49 -16.28
CA PRO A 163 0.93 21.95 -14.92
C PRO A 163 1.70 20.63 -14.82
N ILE A 164 1.48 19.72 -15.77
CA ILE A 164 2.16 18.42 -15.81
C ILE A 164 3.67 18.61 -15.96
N ALA A 165 4.10 19.47 -16.88
CA ALA A 165 5.53 19.77 -17.07
C ALA A 165 6.20 20.38 -15.83
N VAL A 166 5.47 21.18 -15.05
CA VAL A 166 5.99 21.72 -13.78
C VAL A 166 6.25 20.61 -12.79
N VAL A 167 5.31 19.67 -12.60
CA VAL A 167 5.48 18.58 -11.65
C VAL A 167 6.56 17.59 -12.11
N GLN A 168 6.60 17.21 -13.38
CA GLN A 168 7.67 16.39 -13.95
C GLN A 168 9.06 17.00 -13.67
N LYS A 169 9.19 18.32 -13.81
CA LYS A 169 10.45 19.00 -13.50
C LYS A 169 10.82 18.95 -12.01
N LEU A 170 9.85 18.92 -11.10
CA LEU A 170 10.14 18.74 -9.67
C LEU A 170 10.78 17.38 -9.42
N TYR A 171 10.27 16.30 -10.03
CA TYR A 171 10.90 14.98 -9.96
C TYR A 171 12.30 14.93 -10.56
N GLU A 172 12.52 15.58 -11.71
CA GLU A 172 13.86 15.70 -12.32
C GLU A 172 14.87 16.41 -11.40
N GLN A 173 14.39 17.26 -10.50
CA GLN A 173 15.19 17.98 -9.51
C GLN A 173 15.36 17.23 -8.19
N GLY A 174 14.87 15.98 -8.11
CA GLY A 174 14.95 15.14 -6.91
C GLY A 174 13.84 15.41 -5.89
N GLY A 175 12.81 16.16 -6.27
CA GLY A 175 11.59 16.32 -5.51
C GLY A 175 10.57 15.21 -5.80
N ASP A 176 9.33 15.44 -5.36
CA ASP A 176 8.19 14.55 -5.56
C ASP A 176 6.87 15.35 -5.60
N GLY A 177 5.74 14.65 -5.56
CA GLY A 177 4.42 15.28 -5.57
C GLY A 177 4.20 16.28 -4.43
N ARG A 178 4.79 16.07 -3.27
CA ARG A 178 4.69 17.00 -2.11
C ARG A 178 5.42 18.32 -2.38
N SER A 179 6.38 18.34 -3.30
CA SER A 179 7.17 19.53 -3.68
C SER A 179 6.35 20.59 -4.43
N ILE A 180 5.09 20.29 -4.73
CA ILE A 180 4.15 21.29 -5.29
C ILE A 180 3.72 22.35 -4.28
N TYR A 181 3.96 22.12 -2.99
CA TYR A 181 3.62 23.07 -1.93
C TYR A 181 4.83 23.80 -1.38
N GLY A 182 4.64 25.09 -1.06
CA GLY A 182 5.58 25.87 -0.27
C GLY A 182 5.42 25.61 1.24
N GLU A 183 6.28 26.22 2.04
CA GLU A 183 6.24 26.12 3.52
C GLU A 183 4.93 26.65 4.13
N ASP A 184 4.22 27.52 3.44
CA ASP A 184 2.93 28.08 3.83
C ASP A 184 1.73 27.16 3.46
N GLY A 185 2.00 26.00 2.83
CA GLY A 185 0.99 25.09 2.33
C GLY A 185 0.26 25.52 1.07
N ALA A 186 0.65 26.64 0.45
CA ALA A 186 0.14 27.07 -0.86
C ALA A 186 0.93 26.39 -1.98
N PHE A 187 0.33 26.30 -3.17
CA PHE A 187 1.08 25.85 -4.34
C PHE A 187 2.27 26.78 -4.62
N ILE A 188 3.40 26.18 -5.01
CA ILE A 188 4.59 26.95 -5.41
C ILE A 188 4.23 27.91 -6.56
N PRO A 189 4.89 29.07 -6.66
CA PRO A 189 4.56 30.08 -7.68
C PRO A 189 4.60 29.55 -9.12
N ALA A 190 5.52 28.62 -9.41
CA ALA A 190 5.64 28.04 -10.75
C ALA A 190 4.41 27.20 -11.12
N LEU A 191 3.83 26.45 -10.19
CA LEU A 191 2.62 25.68 -10.41
C LEU A 191 1.38 26.58 -10.41
N ALA A 192 1.24 27.46 -9.41
CA ALA A 192 0.12 28.38 -9.29
C ALA A 192 -0.10 29.25 -10.56
N ALA A 193 0.99 29.65 -11.23
CA ALA A 193 0.93 30.47 -12.45
C ALA A 193 0.32 29.72 -13.66
N VAL A 194 0.32 28.40 -13.66
CA VAL A 194 -0.15 27.58 -14.79
C VAL A 194 -1.47 26.86 -14.52
N LEU A 195 -2.00 26.90 -13.29
CA LEU A 195 -3.32 26.35 -12.96
C LEU A 195 -4.42 27.29 -13.47
N LYS A 196 -5.00 26.98 -14.63
CA LYS A 196 -5.97 27.84 -15.34
C LYS A 196 -7.41 27.29 -15.30
N SER A 197 -7.58 26.02 -14.96
CA SER A 197 -8.86 25.31 -15.01
C SER A 197 -9.09 24.47 -13.76
N GLY A 198 -10.35 24.02 -13.55
CA GLY A 198 -10.65 23.04 -12.50
C GLY A 198 -9.94 21.69 -12.72
N ALA A 199 -9.69 21.31 -13.97
CA ALA A 199 -8.93 20.09 -14.30
C ALA A 199 -7.46 20.22 -13.92
N ASP A 200 -6.84 21.40 -14.09
CA ASP A 200 -5.46 21.64 -13.67
C ASP A 200 -5.32 21.55 -12.14
N HIS A 201 -6.27 22.15 -11.41
CA HIS A 201 -6.29 22.04 -9.94
C HIS A 201 -6.50 20.59 -9.45
N MET A 202 -7.40 19.85 -10.12
CA MET A 202 -7.61 18.43 -9.81
C MET A 202 -6.34 17.62 -10.02
N TYR A 203 -5.63 17.83 -11.13
CA TYR A 203 -4.34 17.20 -11.40
C TYR A 203 -3.34 17.51 -10.29
N ALA A 204 -3.17 18.78 -9.90
CA ALA A 204 -2.25 19.17 -8.85
C ALA A 204 -2.55 18.45 -7.52
N HIS A 205 -3.82 18.25 -7.16
CA HIS A 205 -4.18 17.49 -5.97
C HIS A 205 -3.93 15.98 -6.10
N PHE A 206 -3.99 15.41 -7.31
CA PHE A 206 -3.61 14.01 -7.51
C PHE A 206 -2.10 13.82 -7.47
N ALA A 207 -1.33 14.78 -7.98
CA ALA A 207 0.12 14.78 -7.96
C ALA A 207 0.70 14.68 -6.54
N ASP A 208 0.07 15.30 -5.55
CA ASP A 208 0.45 15.24 -4.13
C ASP A 208 0.44 13.81 -3.56
N GLY A 209 -0.28 12.88 -4.19
CA GLY A 209 -0.40 11.49 -3.75
C GLY A 209 0.80 10.59 -4.08
N TYR A 210 1.88 11.11 -4.69
CA TYR A 210 3.04 10.31 -5.08
C TYR A 210 4.32 10.86 -4.46
N GLU A 211 5.06 9.97 -3.78
CA GLU A 211 6.24 10.32 -3.01
C GLU A 211 7.50 9.65 -3.59
N ASN A 212 8.67 10.25 -3.37
CA ASN A 212 9.98 9.73 -3.78
C ASN A 212 10.93 9.71 -2.58
N GLU A 213 10.61 8.88 -1.60
CA GLU A 213 11.49 8.65 -0.45
C GLU A 213 12.78 7.92 -0.88
N PRO A 214 13.92 8.21 -0.25
CA PRO A 214 15.12 7.40 -0.44
C PRO A 214 14.96 6.05 0.27
N LEU A 215 15.46 4.96 -0.32
CA LEU A 215 15.37 3.63 0.30
C LEU A 215 16.01 3.54 1.70
N SER A 216 16.97 4.41 2.00
CA SER A 216 17.61 4.49 3.32
C SER A 216 16.66 4.80 4.48
N VAL A 217 15.44 5.27 4.22
CA VAL A 217 14.42 5.42 5.28
C VAL A 217 14.06 4.08 5.92
N LEU A 218 14.35 2.96 5.24
CA LEU A 218 14.09 1.61 5.72
C LEU A 218 15.24 1.01 6.54
N ASP A 219 16.46 1.57 6.55
CA ASP A 219 17.65 0.96 7.14
C ASP A 219 17.42 0.48 8.59
N ASP A 220 16.91 1.37 9.45
CA ASP A 220 16.60 1.05 10.85
C ASP A 220 15.30 0.27 11.06
N LEU A 221 14.54 0.02 10.00
CA LEU A 221 13.22 -0.61 10.04
C LEU A 221 13.22 -2.02 9.44
N MET A 222 14.26 -2.41 8.72
CA MET A 222 14.35 -3.72 8.06
C MET A 222 13.94 -4.90 8.96
N PRO A 223 14.34 -4.98 10.25
CA PRO A 223 13.92 -6.07 11.13
C PRO A 223 12.41 -6.13 11.44
N TYR A 224 11.69 -5.05 11.16
CA TYR A 224 10.25 -4.92 11.40
C TYR A 224 9.43 -5.01 10.11
N ILE A 225 10.06 -5.09 8.93
CA ILE A 225 9.34 -5.19 7.66
C ILE A 225 8.95 -6.64 7.43
N PHE A 226 7.65 -6.92 7.48
CA PHE A 226 7.12 -8.26 7.32
C PHE A 226 6.61 -8.56 5.93
N HIS A 227 6.25 -7.51 5.17
CA HIS A 227 5.67 -7.64 3.86
C HIS A 227 5.93 -6.38 3.01
N ILE A 228 5.94 -6.55 1.68
CA ILE A 228 6.10 -5.46 0.72
C ILE A 228 4.96 -5.50 -0.29
N HIS A 229 4.27 -4.37 -0.45
CA HIS A 229 3.40 -4.12 -1.57
C HIS A 229 4.20 -3.51 -2.72
N PHE A 230 4.36 -4.25 -3.79
CA PHE A 230 4.90 -3.71 -5.03
C PHE A 230 3.78 -3.01 -5.79
N LYS A 231 3.72 -1.69 -5.62
CA LYS A 231 2.74 -0.82 -6.27
C LYS A 231 2.92 -0.88 -7.78
N LEU A 232 1.87 -1.19 -8.49
CA LEU A 232 1.84 -1.30 -9.94
C LEU A 232 0.85 -0.29 -10.51
N PHE A 233 1.36 0.68 -11.26
CA PHE A 233 0.54 1.60 -12.04
C PHE A 233 0.53 1.20 -13.52
N GLU A 234 1.71 0.95 -14.10
CA GLU A 234 1.84 0.62 -15.52
C GLU A 234 3.13 -0.18 -15.79
N MET A 235 2.98 -1.43 -16.23
CA MET A 235 4.10 -2.18 -16.80
C MET A 235 4.40 -1.72 -18.21
N THR A 236 5.68 -1.45 -18.46
CA THR A 236 6.25 -1.15 -19.77
C THR A 236 7.23 -2.24 -20.19
N GLU A 237 7.80 -2.11 -21.38
CA GLU A 237 8.88 -3.02 -21.86
C GLU A 237 10.13 -2.98 -20.95
N ASN A 238 10.34 -1.86 -20.22
CA ASN A 238 11.51 -1.62 -19.36
C ASN A 238 11.19 -1.78 -17.86
N GLY A 239 10.08 -2.37 -17.49
CA GLY A 239 9.64 -2.51 -16.09
C GLY A 239 8.45 -1.61 -15.75
N GLU A 240 8.20 -1.40 -14.47
CA GLU A 240 7.19 -0.47 -13.99
C GLU A 240 7.60 0.97 -14.32
N TYR A 241 6.62 1.79 -14.74
CA TYR A 241 6.94 3.14 -15.25
C TYR A 241 7.41 4.09 -14.15
N SER A 242 6.81 4.06 -12.98
CA SER A 242 7.02 5.06 -11.91
C SER A 242 7.98 4.60 -10.82
N VAL A 243 8.04 3.30 -10.54
CA VAL A 243 8.79 2.71 -9.44
C VAL A 243 9.95 1.87 -9.99
N ASP A 244 11.16 2.09 -9.49
CA ASP A 244 12.33 1.30 -9.87
C ASP A 244 12.39 -0.02 -9.07
N TYR A 245 11.79 -1.07 -9.63
CA TYR A 245 11.74 -2.38 -8.97
C TYR A 245 13.11 -3.05 -8.85
N GLN A 246 14.04 -2.82 -9.77
CA GLN A 246 15.37 -3.42 -9.70
C GLN A 246 16.14 -2.84 -8.51
N GLU A 247 16.09 -1.52 -8.32
CA GLU A 247 16.70 -0.85 -7.18
C GLU A 247 16.13 -1.37 -5.86
N ILE A 248 14.79 -1.48 -5.76
CA ILE A 248 14.12 -1.94 -4.53
C ILE A 248 14.40 -3.42 -4.26
N LEU A 249 14.28 -4.30 -5.25
CA LEU A 249 14.55 -5.73 -5.08
C LEU A 249 16.00 -5.99 -4.68
N LYS A 250 16.95 -5.24 -5.29
CA LYS A 250 18.34 -5.31 -4.89
C LYS A 250 18.56 -4.85 -3.45
N TYR A 251 17.93 -3.74 -3.05
CA TYR A 251 17.99 -3.25 -1.68
C TYR A 251 17.48 -4.28 -0.69
N LEU A 252 16.32 -4.89 -0.96
CA LEU A 252 15.73 -5.93 -0.12
C LEU A 252 16.64 -7.17 -0.01
N HIS A 253 17.24 -7.59 -1.13
CA HIS A 253 18.20 -8.70 -1.15
C HIS A 253 19.45 -8.39 -0.33
N ASP A 254 20.03 -7.19 -0.48
CA ASP A 254 21.22 -6.77 0.24
C ASP A 254 21.01 -6.64 1.77
N HIS A 255 19.72 -6.60 2.20
CA HIS A 255 19.31 -6.56 3.62
C HIS A 255 18.64 -7.86 4.10
N ASP A 256 18.88 -8.97 3.40
CA ASP A 256 18.42 -10.33 3.79
C ASP A 256 16.89 -10.42 3.98
N TYR A 257 16.11 -9.65 3.22
CA TYR A 257 14.65 -9.74 3.28
C TYR A 257 14.17 -11.08 2.68
N ASP A 258 13.42 -11.86 3.45
CA ASP A 258 12.93 -13.20 3.07
C ASP A 258 11.38 -13.30 3.05
N GLY A 259 10.69 -12.16 3.20
CA GLY A 259 9.22 -12.08 3.19
C GLY A 259 8.63 -12.15 1.77
N TYR A 260 7.29 -12.06 1.71
CA TYR A 260 6.58 -11.98 0.44
C TYR A 260 6.64 -10.57 -0.14
N VAL A 261 6.57 -10.51 -1.48
CA VAL A 261 6.29 -9.29 -2.23
C VAL A 261 4.97 -9.47 -2.97
N ALA A 262 4.00 -8.61 -2.70
CA ALA A 262 2.68 -8.66 -3.31
C ALA A 262 2.56 -7.70 -4.50
N THR A 263 1.85 -8.11 -5.53
CA THR A 263 1.43 -7.19 -6.60
C THR A 263 0.22 -6.41 -6.13
N GLU A 264 0.32 -5.10 -6.08
CA GLU A 264 -0.81 -4.22 -5.80
C GLU A 264 -1.08 -3.32 -7.01
N TYR A 265 -2.09 -3.68 -7.82
CA TYR A 265 -2.40 -2.95 -9.04
C TYR A 265 -3.35 -1.79 -8.77
N GLU A 266 -2.88 -0.59 -8.97
CA GLU A 266 -3.67 0.65 -8.87
C GLU A 266 -3.81 1.43 -10.19
N GLY A 267 -3.24 0.95 -11.28
CA GLY A 267 -3.39 1.58 -12.59
C GLY A 267 -4.84 1.68 -13.05
N ASN A 268 -5.72 0.78 -12.60
CA ASN A 268 -7.14 0.78 -12.89
C ASN A 268 -7.88 2.03 -12.34
N ARG A 269 -7.39 2.63 -11.27
CA ARG A 269 -7.90 3.92 -10.72
C ARG A 269 -7.93 5.02 -11.78
N TRP A 270 -7.00 4.96 -12.75
CA TRP A 270 -6.78 5.95 -13.78
C TRP A 270 -7.30 5.52 -15.16
N THR A 271 -8.28 4.60 -15.18
CA THR A 271 -8.88 4.15 -16.44
C THR A 271 -9.70 5.27 -17.08
N ILE A 272 -9.34 5.64 -18.29
CA ILE A 272 -10.08 6.65 -19.07
C ILE A 272 -11.45 6.06 -19.44
N PRO A 273 -12.56 6.78 -19.20
CA PRO A 273 -13.89 6.30 -19.52
C PRO A 273 -14.01 5.80 -20.97
N GLY A 274 -14.51 4.58 -21.13
CA GLY A 274 -14.67 3.93 -22.46
C GLY A 274 -13.43 3.19 -22.98
N GLN A 275 -12.31 3.23 -22.27
CA GLN A 275 -11.15 2.37 -22.57
C GLN A 275 -11.22 1.06 -21.81
N PRO A 276 -10.72 -0.05 -22.39
CA PRO A 276 -10.64 -1.33 -21.70
C PRO A 276 -9.61 -1.26 -20.58
N MET A 277 -9.90 -1.93 -19.48
CA MET A 277 -8.91 -2.19 -18.42
C MET A 277 -8.09 -3.42 -18.78
N ALA A 278 -6.81 -3.38 -18.44
CA ALA A 278 -5.84 -4.44 -18.74
C ALA A 278 -5.24 -5.03 -17.45
N GLU A 279 -6.05 -5.15 -16.39
CA GLU A 279 -5.57 -5.54 -15.05
C GLU A 279 -4.86 -6.89 -15.08
N LYS A 280 -5.45 -7.88 -15.74
CA LYS A 280 -4.90 -9.22 -15.81
C LYS A 280 -3.55 -9.25 -16.53
N GLU A 281 -3.47 -8.58 -17.67
CA GLU A 281 -2.25 -8.47 -18.47
C GLU A 281 -1.15 -7.73 -17.71
N GLN A 282 -1.50 -6.63 -17.01
CA GLN A 282 -0.59 -5.86 -16.19
C GLN A 282 -0.05 -6.69 -15.02
N VAL A 283 -0.92 -7.39 -14.29
CA VAL A 283 -0.51 -8.26 -13.17
C VAL A 283 0.37 -9.42 -13.64
N ILE A 284 0.06 -10.05 -14.78
CA ILE A 284 0.88 -11.13 -15.35
C ILE A 284 2.27 -10.59 -15.74
N ALA A 285 2.33 -9.45 -16.41
CA ALA A 285 3.59 -8.83 -16.82
C ALA A 285 4.45 -8.47 -15.59
N HIS A 286 3.83 -7.88 -14.56
CA HIS A 286 4.46 -7.54 -13.29
C HIS A 286 5.05 -8.76 -12.58
N GLN A 287 4.26 -9.81 -12.39
CA GLN A 287 4.71 -11.06 -11.76
C GLN A 287 5.89 -11.71 -12.51
N LYS A 288 5.85 -11.65 -13.83
CA LYS A 288 6.98 -12.13 -14.65
C LYS A 288 8.21 -11.27 -14.45
N TYR A 289 8.08 -9.96 -14.53
CA TYR A 289 9.20 -9.02 -14.39
C TYR A 289 9.90 -9.15 -13.05
N ILE A 290 9.15 -9.17 -11.92
CA ILE A 290 9.73 -9.37 -10.58
C ILE A 290 10.52 -10.69 -10.51
N ARG A 291 9.97 -11.79 -11.02
CA ARG A 291 10.66 -13.09 -11.02
C ARG A 291 11.93 -13.10 -11.84
N ASP A 292 11.95 -12.39 -12.95
CA ASP A 292 13.14 -12.28 -13.79
C ASP A 292 14.21 -11.42 -13.10
N CYS A 293 13.84 -10.28 -12.48
CA CYS A 293 14.77 -9.48 -11.65
C CYS A 293 15.35 -10.28 -10.48
N LEU A 294 14.53 -11.06 -9.77
CA LEU A 294 15.00 -11.89 -8.66
C LEU A 294 16.02 -12.95 -9.11
N LYS A 295 15.83 -13.56 -10.28
CA LYS A 295 16.83 -14.50 -10.84
C LYS A 295 18.15 -13.81 -11.16
N GLU A 296 18.11 -12.60 -11.71
CA GLU A 296 19.32 -11.82 -12.01
C GLU A 296 20.08 -11.39 -10.75
N ILE A 297 19.35 -11.07 -9.67
CA ILE A 297 19.95 -10.66 -8.38
C ILE A 297 20.57 -11.87 -7.66
N GLN A 298 19.96 -13.04 -7.75
CA GLN A 298 20.40 -14.24 -7.05
C GLN A 298 21.53 -15.02 -7.80
N GLY A 299 21.81 -14.67 -9.05
CA GLY A 299 22.90 -15.23 -9.88
C GLY A 299 22.58 -16.57 -10.43
#